data_76ed7d691544d56eed59cc30ce19cfa7
#
_entry.id   76ed7d691544d56eed59cc30ce19cfa7
#
_cell.length_a   1.000
_cell.length_b   1.000
_cell.length_c   1.000
_cell.angle_alpha   90.00
_cell.angle_beta   90.00
_cell.angle_gamma   90.00
#
_symmetry.space_group_name_H-M   'P 1'
#
loop_
_entity.id
_entity.type
_entity.pdbx_description
1 polymer ?
#
loop_
_entity_poly.entity_id
_entity_poly.type
_entity_poly.pdbx_seq_one_letter_code
_entity_poly.pdbx_strand_id
1 'polypeptide(L)'
;MKKFFTSLQTKLVISFLLLILVITGGTFLITNTQSKKALLDSTRDDMLQTVALVSTQFTAADLQTLSGFKAGDDGSPAYLSMIRRLRDMRSLSPNMVNFYIMSIAGNNISFVVDDAVSGPALVGDVYTDPDPRLFDAVAAPSVSDNFYTDAWGTFISAYAPLKDANGNTAFVVGGDMDASQVITRQNFIGTTIYYIMAGAILFAGFMIAIFSVTIIKDIKKLDKTADEISKGNTKVSVDVHRSDEIGDLADSFGRMVASLKIMMDMDEQPGVNSSFLELDGLL
;
A
#
# COMPACT_ATOMS: atom_id res chain seq x y z
N MET A 1 -3.42 -18.40 34.74
CA MET A 1 -3.33 -17.28 33.81
C MET A 1 -2.41 -16.13 34.25
N LYS A 2 -2.39 -15.66 35.53
CA LYS A 2 -1.52 -14.56 36.00
C LYS A 2 -0.01 -14.80 35.74
N LYS A 3 0.53 -16.01 35.98
CA LYS A 3 1.96 -16.32 35.75
C LYS A 3 2.41 -16.29 34.29
N PHE A 4 1.50 -16.45 33.31
CA PHE A 4 1.84 -16.39 31.89
C PHE A 4 2.19 -14.96 31.46
N PHE A 5 1.44 -13.95 31.91
CA PHE A 5 1.69 -12.55 31.58
C PHE A 5 2.85 -11.90 32.35
N THR A 6 3.34 -12.55 33.41
CA THR A 6 4.49 -12.02 34.22
C THR A 6 5.84 -12.51 33.69
N SER A 7 5.88 -13.52 32.84
CA SER A 7 7.14 -14.06 32.28
C SER A 7 7.79 -13.01 31.36
N LEU A 8 9.10 -12.80 31.51
CA LEU A 8 9.92 -11.94 30.64
C LEU A 8 9.75 -12.32 29.16
N GLN A 9 9.72 -13.62 28.88
CA GLN A 9 9.47 -14.17 27.54
C GLN A 9 8.17 -13.66 26.95
N THR A 10 7.06 -13.78 27.69
CA THR A 10 5.74 -13.34 27.22
C THR A 10 5.70 -11.83 26.99
N LYS A 11 6.31 -11.05 27.87
CA LYS A 11 6.40 -9.59 27.73
C LYS A 11 7.16 -9.19 26.46
N LEU A 12 8.33 -9.79 26.21
CA LEU A 12 9.13 -9.53 25.02
C LEU A 12 8.39 -9.92 23.73
N VAL A 13 7.79 -11.12 23.69
CA VAL A 13 7.03 -11.59 22.54
C VAL A 13 5.84 -10.66 22.25
N ILE A 14 5.07 -10.28 23.26
CA ILE A 14 3.93 -9.37 23.09
C ILE A 14 4.40 -7.99 22.63
N SER A 15 5.49 -7.45 23.20
CA SER A 15 6.04 -6.15 22.81
C SER A 15 6.49 -6.14 21.33
N PHE A 16 7.21 -7.19 20.90
CA PHE A 16 7.63 -7.31 19.50
C PHE A 16 6.43 -7.49 18.55
N LEU A 17 5.45 -8.32 18.89
CA LEU A 17 4.24 -8.49 18.10
C LEU A 17 3.46 -7.18 17.98
N LEU A 18 3.32 -6.44 19.07
CA LEU A 18 2.64 -5.16 19.07
C LEU A 18 3.40 -4.13 18.23
N LEU A 19 4.72 -4.07 18.35
CA LEU A 19 5.57 -3.19 17.53
C LEU A 19 5.40 -3.49 16.05
N ILE A 20 5.46 -4.75 15.66
CA ILE A 20 5.29 -5.20 14.27
C ILE A 20 3.91 -4.85 13.77
N LEU A 21 2.86 -5.09 14.57
CA LEU A 21 1.48 -4.78 14.20
C LEU A 21 1.27 -3.28 14.00
N VAL A 22 1.85 -2.44 14.85
CA VAL A 22 1.77 -0.97 14.71
C VAL A 22 2.50 -0.50 13.46
N ILE A 23 3.73 -0.99 13.22
CA ILE A 23 4.51 -0.60 12.05
C ILE A 23 3.86 -1.11 10.76
N THR A 24 3.53 -2.39 10.67
CA THR A 24 2.94 -2.97 9.45
C THR A 24 1.54 -2.45 9.19
N GLY A 25 0.70 -2.30 10.23
CA GLY A 25 -0.64 -1.74 10.12
C GLY A 25 -0.63 -0.27 9.70
N GLY A 26 0.24 0.54 10.32
CA GLY A 26 0.43 1.94 9.94
C GLY A 26 0.93 2.10 8.51
N THR A 27 1.95 1.33 8.12
CA THR A 27 2.47 1.32 6.74
C THR A 27 1.39 0.89 5.75
N PHE A 28 0.62 -0.16 6.08
CA PHE A 28 -0.48 -0.62 5.24
C PHE A 28 -1.51 0.48 4.97
N LEU A 29 -2.00 1.14 6.01
CA LEU A 29 -3.00 2.21 5.88
C LEU A 29 -2.49 3.36 5.01
N ILE A 30 -1.27 3.81 5.26
CA ILE A 30 -0.66 4.92 4.51
C ILE A 30 -0.45 4.51 3.05
N THR A 31 0.17 3.36 2.80
CA THR A 31 0.49 2.91 1.43
C THR A 31 -0.76 2.65 0.62
N ASN A 32 -1.78 1.98 1.20
CA ASN A 32 -3.03 1.70 0.49
C ASN A 32 -3.76 2.99 0.09
N THR A 33 -3.86 3.97 0.99
CA THR A 33 -4.54 5.23 0.67
C THR A 33 -3.75 6.07 -0.32
N GLN A 34 -2.43 6.18 -0.16
CA GLN A 34 -1.58 6.96 -1.07
C GLN A 34 -1.48 6.32 -2.46
N SER A 35 -1.37 4.99 -2.55
CA SER A 35 -1.28 4.32 -3.84
C SER A 35 -2.57 4.45 -4.65
N LYS A 36 -3.74 4.36 -3.99
CA LYS A 36 -5.03 4.57 -4.67
C LYS A 36 -5.18 6.00 -5.17
N LYS A 37 -4.79 6.97 -4.35
CA LYS A 37 -4.83 8.37 -4.74
C LYS A 37 -3.85 8.65 -5.89
N ALA A 38 -2.60 8.20 -5.79
CA ALA A 38 -1.60 8.38 -6.83
C ALA A 38 -2.02 7.74 -8.17
N LEU A 39 -2.68 6.56 -8.13
CA LEU A 39 -3.21 5.94 -9.33
C LEU A 39 -4.34 6.79 -9.95
N LEU A 40 -5.26 7.30 -9.14
CA LEU A 40 -6.34 8.15 -9.63
C LEU A 40 -5.79 9.45 -10.22
N ASP A 41 -4.88 10.12 -9.53
CA ASP A 41 -4.25 11.35 -10.00
C ASP A 41 -3.47 11.12 -11.31
N SER A 42 -2.69 10.04 -11.41
CA SER A 42 -2.00 9.66 -12.65
C SER A 42 -2.97 9.36 -13.79
N THR A 43 -4.09 8.68 -13.49
CA THR A 43 -5.12 8.40 -14.50
C THR A 43 -5.75 9.70 -15.01
N ARG A 44 -6.04 10.65 -14.12
CA ARG A 44 -6.59 11.96 -14.47
C ARG A 44 -5.63 12.77 -15.34
N ASP A 45 -4.35 12.78 -15.00
CA ASP A 45 -3.31 13.47 -15.78
C ASP A 45 -3.18 12.86 -17.19
N ASP A 46 -3.17 11.53 -17.30
CA ASP A 46 -3.11 10.82 -18.58
C ASP A 46 -4.34 11.14 -19.47
N MET A 47 -5.52 11.14 -18.87
CA MET A 47 -6.77 11.48 -19.58
C MET A 47 -6.77 12.94 -20.04
N LEU A 48 -6.36 13.85 -19.16
CA LEU A 48 -6.28 15.28 -19.47
C LEU A 48 -5.35 15.53 -20.66
N GLN A 49 -4.17 14.92 -20.66
CA GLN A 49 -3.21 15.01 -21.76
C GLN A 49 -3.79 14.40 -23.05
N THR A 50 -4.47 13.27 -22.93
CA THR A 50 -5.09 12.59 -24.09
C THR A 50 -6.14 13.47 -24.76
N VAL A 51 -7.10 14.02 -23.99
CA VAL A 51 -8.14 14.86 -24.60
C VAL A 51 -7.59 16.19 -25.10
N ALA A 52 -6.59 16.76 -24.41
CA ALA A 52 -5.88 17.95 -24.88
C ALA A 52 -5.17 17.68 -26.22
N LEU A 53 -4.52 16.52 -26.39
CA LEU A 53 -3.92 16.12 -27.66
C LEU A 53 -4.98 15.90 -28.74
N VAL A 54 -6.07 15.19 -28.41
CA VAL A 54 -7.20 14.95 -29.33
C VAL A 54 -7.79 16.29 -29.82
N SER A 55 -7.93 17.28 -28.93
CA SER A 55 -8.48 18.58 -29.30
C SER A 55 -7.62 19.30 -30.35
N THR A 56 -6.31 19.11 -30.36
CA THR A 56 -5.39 19.73 -31.34
C THR A 56 -5.50 19.11 -32.73
N GLN A 57 -6.16 17.98 -32.88
CA GLN A 57 -6.33 17.30 -34.17
C GLN A 57 -7.46 17.85 -35.00
N PHE A 58 -8.30 18.76 -34.46
CA PHE A 58 -9.43 19.34 -35.14
C PHE A 58 -9.05 20.66 -35.81
N THR A 59 -9.36 20.79 -37.11
CA THR A 59 -9.08 21.98 -37.90
C THR A 59 -10.30 22.90 -37.94
N ALA A 60 -10.14 24.15 -38.44
CA ALA A 60 -11.26 25.07 -38.64
C ALA A 60 -12.31 24.50 -39.59
N ALA A 61 -11.92 23.69 -40.60
CA ALA A 61 -12.86 23.04 -41.52
C ALA A 61 -13.69 21.95 -40.79
N ASP A 62 -13.09 21.24 -39.84
CA ASP A 62 -13.80 20.28 -39.00
C ASP A 62 -14.84 20.99 -38.13
N LEU A 63 -14.49 22.11 -37.52
CA LEU A 63 -15.42 22.90 -36.69
C LEU A 63 -16.58 23.45 -37.52
N GLN A 64 -16.33 23.84 -38.76
CA GLN A 64 -17.37 24.24 -39.67
C GLN A 64 -18.32 23.07 -40.02
N THR A 65 -17.77 21.87 -40.22
CA THR A 65 -18.56 20.64 -40.45
C THR A 65 -19.40 20.31 -39.21
N LEU A 66 -18.83 20.34 -38.02
CA LEU A 66 -19.53 20.10 -36.76
C LEU A 66 -20.68 21.07 -36.52
N SER A 67 -20.50 22.35 -36.85
CA SER A 67 -21.56 23.38 -36.72
C SER A 67 -22.71 23.21 -37.70
N GLY A 68 -22.50 22.42 -38.76
CA GLY A 68 -23.55 22.09 -39.76
C GLY A 68 -24.47 20.95 -39.35
N PHE A 69 -24.09 20.13 -38.37
CA PHE A 69 -24.88 18.95 -37.98
C PHE A 69 -26.19 19.34 -37.28
N LYS A 70 -27.24 18.60 -37.59
CA LYS A 70 -28.59 18.74 -37.04
C LYS A 70 -29.14 17.37 -36.63
N ALA A 71 -30.12 17.36 -35.77
CA ALA A 71 -30.81 16.13 -35.39
C ALA A 71 -31.23 15.33 -36.61
N GLY A 72 -30.86 14.07 -36.67
CA GLY A 72 -31.09 13.15 -37.80
C GLY A 72 -29.91 13.02 -38.76
N ASP A 73 -28.81 13.75 -38.59
CA ASP A 73 -27.61 13.64 -39.44
C ASP A 73 -26.67 12.50 -39.04
N ASP A 74 -27.04 11.70 -38.05
CA ASP A 74 -26.23 10.61 -37.45
C ASP A 74 -25.76 9.53 -38.45
N GLY A 75 -26.42 9.42 -39.60
CA GLY A 75 -26.05 8.53 -40.70
C GLY A 75 -25.37 9.22 -41.88
N SER A 76 -25.17 10.54 -41.85
CA SER A 76 -24.59 11.28 -42.97
C SER A 76 -23.13 10.89 -43.22
N PRO A 77 -22.62 10.95 -44.46
CA PRO A 77 -21.23 10.65 -44.76
C PRO A 77 -20.25 11.51 -43.98
N ALA A 78 -20.59 12.78 -43.71
CA ALA A 78 -19.77 13.70 -42.94
C ALA A 78 -19.71 13.28 -41.47
N TYR A 79 -20.85 12.92 -40.85
CA TYR A 79 -20.94 12.42 -39.49
C TYR A 79 -20.12 11.12 -39.31
N LEU A 80 -20.34 10.16 -40.21
CA LEU A 80 -19.61 8.88 -40.20
C LEU A 80 -18.10 9.05 -40.39
N SER A 81 -17.68 10.11 -41.11
CA SER A 81 -16.27 10.46 -41.22
C SER A 81 -15.68 10.95 -39.87
N MET A 82 -16.43 11.77 -39.11
CA MET A 82 -16.03 12.22 -37.77
C MET A 82 -15.97 11.05 -36.79
N ILE A 83 -16.99 10.16 -36.83
CA ILE A 83 -16.96 8.92 -36.02
C ILE A 83 -15.70 8.08 -36.27
N ARG A 84 -15.37 7.83 -37.54
CA ARG A 84 -14.15 7.07 -37.89
C ARG A 84 -12.93 7.74 -37.32
N ARG A 85 -12.81 9.05 -37.45
CA ARG A 85 -11.68 9.80 -36.94
C ARG A 85 -11.56 9.71 -35.41
N LEU A 86 -12.66 9.85 -34.66
CA LEU A 86 -12.67 9.66 -33.21
C LEU A 86 -12.26 8.22 -32.83
N ARG A 87 -12.77 7.21 -33.57
CA ARG A 87 -12.40 5.79 -33.37
C ARG A 87 -10.92 5.51 -33.64
N ASP A 88 -10.34 6.16 -34.65
CA ASP A 88 -8.91 6.05 -34.96
C ASP A 88 -8.09 6.63 -33.79
N MET A 89 -8.47 7.80 -33.28
CA MET A 89 -7.83 8.40 -32.10
C MET A 89 -7.99 7.51 -30.86
N ARG A 90 -9.19 6.95 -30.64
CA ARG A 90 -9.44 6.02 -29.54
C ARG A 90 -8.59 4.77 -29.64
N SER A 91 -8.35 4.25 -30.84
CA SER A 91 -7.50 3.07 -31.04
C SER A 91 -6.05 3.27 -30.54
N LEU A 92 -5.60 4.52 -30.52
CA LEU A 92 -4.29 4.93 -29.97
C LEU A 92 -4.32 5.17 -28.45
N SER A 93 -5.51 5.17 -27.85
CA SER A 93 -5.76 5.47 -26.44
C SER A 93 -6.55 4.33 -25.78
N PRO A 94 -5.96 3.15 -25.54
CA PRO A 94 -6.68 1.92 -25.19
C PRO A 94 -7.40 1.98 -23.83
N ASN A 95 -7.13 2.98 -23.04
CA ASN A 95 -7.83 3.21 -21.77
C ASN A 95 -9.14 3.98 -21.92
N MET A 96 -9.36 4.64 -23.08
CA MET A 96 -10.57 5.41 -23.37
C MET A 96 -11.63 4.49 -23.97
N VAL A 97 -12.87 4.58 -23.47
CA VAL A 97 -14.01 3.77 -23.99
C VAL A 97 -14.73 4.47 -25.11
N ASN A 98 -14.78 5.80 -25.10
CA ASN A 98 -15.31 6.62 -26.18
C ASN A 98 -14.69 8.01 -26.19
N PHE A 99 -14.83 8.70 -27.33
CA PHE A 99 -14.67 10.13 -27.48
C PHE A 99 -15.98 10.71 -28.05
N TYR A 100 -16.30 11.90 -27.63
CA TYR A 100 -17.45 12.62 -28.11
C TYR A 100 -17.18 14.10 -28.22
N ILE A 101 -18.01 14.78 -29.01
CA ILE A 101 -17.95 16.24 -29.20
C ILE A 101 -19.29 16.82 -28.81
N MET A 102 -19.25 17.86 -27.99
CA MET A 102 -20.43 18.55 -27.48
C MET A 102 -20.40 20.03 -27.80
N SER A 103 -21.59 20.59 -28.01
CA SER A 103 -21.85 22.01 -28.04
C SER A 103 -22.32 22.49 -26.68
N ILE A 104 -21.77 23.61 -26.21
CA ILE A 104 -22.11 24.22 -24.92
C ILE A 104 -22.63 25.62 -25.18
N ALA A 105 -23.91 25.86 -24.87
CA ALA A 105 -24.57 27.15 -24.99
C ALA A 105 -25.16 27.56 -23.63
N GLY A 106 -24.37 28.25 -22.82
CA GLY A 106 -24.72 28.53 -21.43
C GLY A 106 -24.81 27.23 -20.63
N ASN A 107 -25.98 26.93 -20.05
CA ASN A 107 -26.24 25.68 -19.34
C ASN A 107 -26.77 24.55 -20.22
N ASN A 108 -26.98 24.81 -21.52
CA ASN A 108 -27.48 23.80 -22.44
C ASN A 108 -26.30 23.10 -23.12
N ILE A 109 -26.18 21.81 -22.88
CA ILE A 109 -25.16 20.96 -23.46
C ILE A 109 -25.82 19.94 -24.36
N SER A 110 -25.35 19.80 -25.60
CA SER A 110 -25.84 18.81 -26.51
C SER A 110 -24.72 18.08 -27.24
N PHE A 111 -24.96 16.79 -27.48
CA PHE A 111 -24.03 15.97 -28.25
C PHE A 111 -24.08 16.37 -29.74
N VAL A 112 -22.89 16.39 -30.33
CA VAL A 112 -22.72 16.66 -31.77
C VAL A 112 -22.19 15.42 -32.49
N VAL A 113 -21.25 14.71 -31.86
CA VAL A 113 -20.73 13.43 -32.37
C VAL A 113 -20.38 12.58 -31.14
N ASP A 114 -20.72 11.28 -31.17
CA ASP A 114 -20.33 10.31 -30.15
C ASP A 114 -19.89 9.00 -30.81
N ASP A 115 -18.66 8.54 -30.54
CA ASP A 115 -18.09 7.34 -31.14
C ASP A 115 -18.39 6.06 -30.36
N ALA A 116 -19.21 6.14 -29.30
CA ALA A 116 -19.56 4.99 -28.47
C ALA A 116 -20.06 3.82 -29.35
N VAL A 117 -19.64 2.60 -28.96
CA VAL A 117 -20.00 1.39 -29.72
C VAL A 117 -21.40 0.91 -29.38
N SER A 118 -21.86 1.17 -28.16
CA SER A 118 -23.17 0.78 -27.66
C SER A 118 -23.88 2.00 -27.08
N GLY A 119 -25.09 2.27 -27.59
CA GLY A 119 -25.92 3.37 -27.13
C GLY A 119 -25.29 4.76 -27.30
N PRO A 120 -24.71 5.11 -28.49
CA PRO A 120 -24.17 6.44 -28.70
C PRO A 120 -25.25 7.50 -28.54
N ALA A 121 -24.89 8.66 -28.02
CA ALA A 121 -25.76 9.81 -28.04
C ALA A 121 -25.92 10.31 -29.47
N LEU A 122 -27.16 10.73 -29.83
CA LEU A 122 -27.47 11.23 -31.14
C LEU A 122 -27.20 12.74 -31.24
N VAL A 123 -27.08 13.24 -32.49
CA VAL A 123 -26.92 14.67 -32.74
C VAL A 123 -28.07 15.45 -32.14
N GLY A 124 -27.80 16.36 -31.23
CA GLY A 124 -28.77 17.20 -30.54
C GLY A 124 -29.32 16.61 -29.24
N ASP A 125 -28.96 15.39 -28.87
CA ASP A 125 -29.31 14.86 -27.54
C ASP A 125 -28.78 15.77 -26.43
N VAL A 126 -29.65 16.11 -25.49
CA VAL A 126 -29.33 17.02 -24.41
C VAL A 126 -28.72 16.25 -23.23
N TYR A 127 -27.58 16.69 -22.76
CA TYR A 127 -26.93 16.15 -21.57
C TYR A 127 -27.48 16.85 -20.33
N THR A 128 -28.35 16.16 -19.59
CA THR A 128 -29.15 16.76 -18.50
C THR A 128 -28.46 16.78 -17.14
N ASP A 129 -27.48 15.93 -16.90
CA ASP A 129 -26.77 15.86 -15.65
C ASP A 129 -25.23 15.79 -15.87
N PRO A 130 -24.63 16.87 -16.38
CA PRO A 130 -23.23 16.87 -16.75
C PRO A 130 -22.32 16.92 -15.52
N ASP A 131 -21.15 16.30 -15.63
CA ASP A 131 -20.05 16.53 -14.72
C ASP A 131 -19.72 18.04 -14.65
N PRO A 132 -19.67 18.66 -13.46
CA PRO A 132 -19.35 20.08 -13.31
C PRO A 132 -18.04 20.51 -14.01
N ARG A 133 -17.07 19.62 -14.14
CA ARG A 133 -15.78 19.89 -14.81
C ARG A 133 -15.90 20.10 -16.31
N LEU A 134 -17.01 19.67 -16.92
CA LEU A 134 -17.29 19.94 -18.32
C LEU A 134 -17.37 21.45 -18.60
N PHE A 135 -17.93 22.24 -17.68
CA PHE A 135 -18.02 23.70 -17.85
C PHE A 135 -16.66 24.39 -17.77
N ASP A 136 -15.73 23.85 -16.98
CA ASP A 136 -14.34 24.35 -16.90
C ASP A 136 -13.61 24.17 -18.25
N ALA A 137 -13.99 23.14 -19.02
CA ALA A 137 -13.41 22.83 -20.32
C ALA A 137 -13.66 23.90 -21.40
N VAL A 138 -14.56 24.81 -21.18
CA VAL A 138 -14.75 25.97 -22.09
C VAL A 138 -13.52 26.89 -22.05
N ALA A 139 -12.83 26.99 -20.92
CA ALA A 139 -11.65 27.83 -20.77
C ALA A 139 -10.33 27.06 -21.06
N ALA A 140 -10.19 25.87 -20.49
CA ALA A 140 -8.98 25.06 -20.56
C ALA A 140 -9.33 23.57 -20.35
N PRO A 141 -8.47 22.63 -20.78
CA PRO A 141 -8.69 21.21 -20.51
C PRO A 141 -8.95 20.94 -19.03
N SER A 142 -9.91 20.07 -18.76
CA SER A 142 -10.38 19.70 -17.42
C SER A 142 -10.64 18.21 -17.32
N VAL A 143 -10.69 17.68 -16.10
CA VAL A 143 -10.94 16.26 -15.83
C VAL A 143 -11.80 16.13 -14.57
N SER A 144 -12.69 15.14 -14.53
CA SER A 144 -13.56 14.84 -13.39
C SER A 144 -12.75 14.69 -12.09
N ASP A 145 -13.27 15.22 -10.98
CA ASP A 145 -12.64 15.08 -9.68
C ASP A 145 -12.75 13.65 -9.14
N ASN A 146 -13.87 13.01 -9.42
CA ASN A 146 -14.20 11.65 -8.97
C ASN A 146 -14.92 10.89 -10.07
N PHE A 147 -15.17 9.61 -9.84
CA PHE A 147 -16.13 8.87 -10.67
C PHE A 147 -17.52 9.47 -10.53
N TYR A 148 -18.21 9.54 -11.63
CA TYR A 148 -19.62 9.94 -11.66
C TYR A 148 -20.43 8.94 -12.48
N THR A 149 -21.73 8.89 -12.25
CA THR A 149 -22.65 7.97 -12.93
C THR A 149 -23.71 8.79 -13.66
N ASP A 150 -23.89 8.49 -14.93
CA ASP A 150 -24.92 9.08 -15.78
C ASP A 150 -25.77 8.00 -16.46
N ALA A 151 -26.49 8.37 -17.51
CA ALA A 151 -27.38 7.45 -18.26
C ALA A 151 -26.61 6.33 -18.99
N TRP A 152 -25.32 6.48 -19.24
CA TRP A 152 -24.50 5.56 -20.02
C TRP A 152 -23.59 4.69 -19.16
N GLY A 153 -23.34 5.05 -17.90
CA GLY A 153 -22.49 4.25 -17.02
C GLY A 153 -21.85 5.02 -15.89
N THR A 154 -20.79 4.42 -15.32
CA THR A 154 -19.95 5.08 -14.32
C THR A 154 -18.56 5.31 -14.91
N PHE A 155 -18.18 6.56 -15.01
CA PHE A 155 -16.99 7.00 -15.71
C PHE A 155 -16.11 7.94 -14.86
N ILE A 156 -14.90 8.12 -15.34
CA ILE A 156 -14.09 9.30 -15.11
C ILE A 156 -13.88 9.93 -16.49
N SER A 157 -14.12 11.22 -16.65
CA SER A 157 -14.11 11.89 -17.94
C SER A 157 -13.15 13.07 -17.95
N ALA A 158 -12.58 13.30 -19.11
CA ALA A 158 -11.78 14.48 -19.36
C ALA A 158 -12.30 15.23 -20.59
N TYR A 159 -12.12 16.54 -20.58
CA TYR A 159 -12.69 17.44 -21.56
C TYR A 159 -11.64 18.44 -22.03
N ALA A 160 -11.70 18.85 -23.30
CA ALA A 160 -10.84 19.88 -23.83
C ALA A 160 -11.58 20.77 -24.84
N PRO A 161 -11.25 22.07 -24.88
CA PRO A 161 -11.93 22.99 -25.82
C PRO A 161 -11.44 22.76 -27.24
N LEU A 162 -12.36 22.77 -28.19
CA LEU A 162 -12.10 22.91 -29.62
C LEU A 162 -12.25 24.40 -30.00
N LYS A 163 -11.12 25.06 -30.23
CA LYS A 163 -11.07 26.52 -30.45
C LYS A 163 -11.12 26.88 -31.91
N ASP A 164 -11.92 27.91 -32.25
CA ASP A 164 -11.97 28.52 -33.57
C ASP A 164 -10.70 29.35 -33.88
N ALA A 165 -10.63 29.91 -35.07
CA ALA A 165 -9.50 30.73 -35.51
C ALA A 165 -9.29 32.00 -34.66
N ASN A 166 -10.30 32.44 -33.92
CA ASN A 166 -10.27 33.63 -33.04
C ASN A 166 -9.86 33.26 -31.61
N GLY A 167 -9.67 31.94 -31.33
CA GLY A 167 -9.35 31.43 -30.00
C GLY A 167 -10.57 31.21 -29.09
N ASN A 168 -11.81 31.37 -29.61
CA ASN A 168 -13.04 31.10 -28.88
C ASN A 168 -13.33 29.60 -28.92
N THR A 169 -13.89 29.07 -27.85
CA THR A 169 -14.31 27.67 -27.78
C THR A 169 -15.63 27.51 -28.56
N ALA A 170 -15.57 26.78 -29.67
CA ALA A 170 -16.72 26.45 -30.49
C ALA A 170 -17.42 25.18 -29.99
N PHE A 171 -16.66 24.18 -29.60
CA PHE A 171 -17.10 22.88 -29.08
C PHE A 171 -16.19 22.42 -27.98
N VAL A 172 -16.60 21.36 -27.28
CA VAL A 172 -15.76 20.63 -26.34
C VAL A 172 -15.67 19.17 -26.77
N VAL A 173 -14.46 18.63 -26.86
CA VAL A 173 -14.26 17.19 -26.99
C VAL A 173 -14.14 16.59 -25.59
N GLY A 174 -14.90 15.54 -25.35
CA GLY A 174 -14.82 14.72 -24.14
C GLY A 174 -14.31 13.32 -24.46
N GLY A 175 -13.79 12.67 -23.45
CA GLY A 175 -13.41 11.27 -23.52
C GLY A 175 -13.57 10.61 -22.16
N ASP A 176 -14.12 9.40 -22.17
CA ASP A 176 -14.47 8.66 -20.98
C ASP A 176 -13.56 7.45 -20.78
N MET A 177 -13.25 7.17 -19.54
CA MET A 177 -12.67 5.91 -19.07
C MET A 177 -13.67 5.24 -18.13
N ASP A 178 -13.92 3.94 -18.36
CA ASP A 178 -14.79 3.14 -17.50
C ASP A 178 -14.20 3.04 -16.07
N ALA A 179 -14.99 3.41 -15.09
CA ALA A 179 -14.61 3.35 -13.68
C ALA A 179 -14.18 1.95 -13.24
N SER A 180 -14.74 0.90 -13.82
CA SER A 180 -14.40 -0.49 -13.50
C SER A 180 -12.93 -0.81 -13.76
N GLN A 181 -12.32 -0.23 -14.78
CA GLN A 181 -10.91 -0.41 -15.09
C GLN A 181 -10.01 0.19 -13.99
N VAL A 182 -10.33 1.41 -13.54
CA VAL A 182 -9.58 2.08 -12.48
C VAL A 182 -9.78 1.37 -11.14
N ILE A 183 -11.03 1.02 -10.81
CA ILE A 183 -11.38 0.28 -9.59
C ILE A 183 -10.67 -1.08 -9.55
N THR A 184 -10.63 -1.80 -10.67
CA THR A 184 -9.93 -3.10 -10.75
C THR A 184 -8.44 -2.95 -10.49
N ARG A 185 -7.80 -1.93 -11.06
CA ARG A 185 -6.38 -1.62 -10.79
C ARG A 185 -6.15 -1.24 -9.32
N GLN A 186 -7.04 -0.42 -8.73
CA GLN A 186 -6.98 -0.07 -7.31
C GLN A 186 -7.13 -1.29 -6.40
N ASN A 187 -8.06 -2.19 -6.72
CA ASN A 187 -8.27 -3.43 -5.96
C ASN A 187 -7.07 -4.38 -6.06
N PHE A 188 -6.48 -4.50 -7.25
CA PHE A 188 -5.25 -5.29 -7.43
C PHE A 188 -4.11 -4.78 -6.55
N ILE A 189 -3.87 -3.46 -6.52
CA ILE A 189 -2.87 -2.84 -5.64
C ILE A 189 -3.19 -3.14 -4.17
N GLY A 190 -4.44 -2.91 -3.75
CA GLY A 190 -4.87 -3.15 -2.37
C GLY A 190 -4.69 -4.61 -1.96
N THR A 191 -5.06 -5.55 -2.81
CA THR A 191 -4.91 -6.99 -2.57
C THR A 191 -3.43 -7.39 -2.49
N THR A 192 -2.58 -6.88 -3.36
CA THR A 192 -1.14 -7.13 -3.35
C THR A 192 -0.49 -6.65 -2.05
N ILE A 193 -0.80 -5.43 -1.62
CA ILE A 193 -0.30 -4.87 -0.36
C ILE A 193 -0.78 -5.73 0.83
N TYR A 194 -2.03 -6.21 0.81
CA TYR A 194 -2.55 -7.10 1.83
C TYR A 194 -1.76 -8.41 1.95
N TYR A 195 -1.41 -9.07 0.83
CA TYR A 195 -0.61 -10.30 0.85
C TYR A 195 0.82 -10.05 1.36
N ILE A 196 1.42 -8.93 0.97
CA ILE A 196 2.76 -8.54 1.48
C ILE A 196 2.71 -8.34 3.00
N MET A 197 1.68 -7.66 3.51
CA MET A 197 1.50 -7.45 4.94
C MET A 197 1.30 -8.77 5.70
N ALA A 198 0.44 -9.66 5.19
CA ALA A 198 0.21 -10.98 5.79
C ALA A 198 1.51 -11.81 5.83
N GLY A 199 2.29 -11.81 4.74
CA GLY A 199 3.59 -12.46 4.69
C GLY A 199 4.59 -11.89 5.70
N ALA A 200 4.64 -10.56 5.84
CA ALA A 200 5.51 -9.90 6.81
C ALA A 200 5.17 -10.27 8.26
N ILE A 201 3.87 -10.33 8.60
CA ILE A 201 3.41 -10.75 9.94
C ILE A 201 3.78 -12.21 10.22
N LEU A 202 3.57 -13.11 9.25
CA LEU A 202 3.95 -14.53 9.38
C LEU A 202 5.47 -14.68 9.55
N PHE A 203 6.26 -14.00 8.74
CA PHE A 203 7.72 -14.01 8.85
C PHE A 203 8.19 -13.48 10.21
N ALA A 204 7.61 -12.39 10.69
CA ALA A 204 7.92 -11.82 11.98
C ALA A 204 7.56 -12.78 13.12
N GLY A 205 6.41 -13.44 13.08
CA GLY A 205 6.01 -14.47 14.03
C GLY A 205 7.00 -15.65 14.06
N PHE A 206 7.45 -16.09 12.89
CA PHE A 206 8.46 -17.13 12.76
C PHE A 206 9.80 -16.70 13.39
N MET A 207 10.28 -15.49 13.13
CA MET A 207 11.50 -14.96 13.73
C MET A 207 11.40 -14.85 15.25
N ILE A 208 10.26 -14.38 15.77
CA ILE A 208 10.01 -14.32 17.22
C ILE A 208 10.03 -15.73 17.84
N ALA A 209 9.46 -16.73 17.17
CA ALA A 209 9.46 -18.10 17.64
C ALA A 209 10.90 -18.66 17.74
N ILE A 210 11.72 -18.45 16.70
CA ILE A 210 13.14 -18.84 16.72
C ILE A 210 13.87 -18.16 17.87
N PHE A 211 13.73 -16.85 18.01
CA PHE A 211 14.38 -16.08 19.08
C PHE A 211 13.95 -16.58 20.46
N SER A 212 12.66 -16.86 20.66
CA SER A 212 12.10 -17.38 21.91
C SER A 212 12.68 -18.75 22.28
N VAL A 213 12.80 -19.66 21.32
CA VAL A 213 13.33 -21.01 21.57
C VAL A 213 14.85 -20.97 21.77
N THR A 214 15.56 -20.15 21.01
CA THR A 214 17.04 -20.17 21.01
C THR A 214 17.65 -19.39 22.17
N ILE A 215 17.17 -18.19 22.45
CA ILE A 215 17.78 -17.31 23.47
C ILE A 215 17.10 -17.47 24.83
N ILE A 216 15.79 -17.36 24.89
CA ILE A 216 15.08 -17.33 26.17
C ILE A 216 15.16 -18.69 26.89
N LYS A 217 15.23 -19.79 26.16
CA LYS A 217 15.41 -21.12 26.74
C LYS A 217 16.74 -21.21 27.51
N ASP A 218 17.83 -20.71 26.94
CA ASP A 218 19.14 -20.79 27.55
C ASP A 218 19.27 -19.84 28.75
N ILE A 219 18.71 -18.63 28.69
CA ILE A 219 18.61 -17.73 29.85
C ILE A 219 17.83 -18.39 31.00
N LYS A 220 16.73 -19.10 30.71
CA LYS A 220 15.97 -19.83 31.73
C LYS A 220 16.78 -20.98 32.37
N LYS A 221 17.65 -21.63 31.59
CA LYS A 221 18.56 -22.65 32.15
C LYS A 221 19.52 -22.02 33.15
N LEU A 222 20.14 -20.88 32.82
CA LEU A 222 21.04 -20.14 33.74
C LEU A 222 20.29 -19.69 34.99
N ASP A 223 19.11 -19.14 34.88
CA ASP A 223 18.25 -18.73 36.00
C ASP A 223 17.96 -19.91 36.95
N LYS A 224 17.56 -21.05 36.37
CA LYS A 224 17.29 -22.27 37.16
C LYS A 224 18.56 -22.78 37.87
N THR A 225 19.71 -22.76 37.20
CA THR A 225 21.00 -23.16 37.81
C THR A 225 21.35 -22.22 38.96
N ALA A 226 21.14 -20.89 38.80
CA ALA A 226 21.35 -19.92 39.88
C ALA A 226 20.43 -20.18 41.08
N ASP A 227 19.18 -20.47 40.86
CA ASP A 227 18.17 -20.79 41.89
C ASP A 227 18.57 -22.06 42.70
N GLU A 228 19.01 -23.12 41.99
CA GLU A 228 19.49 -24.37 42.65
C GLU A 228 20.74 -24.13 43.51
N ILE A 229 21.71 -23.36 43.03
CA ILE A 229 22.92 -23.01 43.78
C ILE A 229 22.57 -22.19 45.03
N SER A 230 21.64 -21.23 44.87
CA SER A 230 21.21 -20.40 46.02
C SER A 230 20.54 -21.22 47.13
N LYS A 231 20.01 -22.40 46.80
CA LYS A 231 19.42 -23.37 47.75
C LYS A 231 20.47 -24.34 48.35
N GLY A 232 21.76 -24.17 48.03
CA GLY A 232 22.83 -25.03 48.53
C GLY A 232 23.11 -26.27 47.68
N ASN A 233 22.46 -26.43 46.51
CA ASN A 233 22.73 -27.56 45.63
C ASN A 233 23.97 -27.29 44.75
N THR A 234 25.14 -27.74 45.22
CA THR A 234 26.42 -27.58 44.53
C THR A 234 26.70 -28.63 43.45
N LYS A 235 25.79 -29.63 43.27
CA LYS A 235 25.99 -30.69 42.26
C LYS A 235 25.47 -30.28 40.87
N VAL A 236 24.98 -29.06 40.71
CA VAL A 236 24.51 -28.54 39.40
C VAL A 236 25.66 -28.06 38.55
N SER A 237 25.52 -28.15 37.23
CA SER A 237 26.46 -27.63 36.24
C SER A 237 25.75 -26.69 35.30
N VAL A 238 26.49 -25.76 34.73
CA VAL A 238 25.97 -24.85 33.69
C VAL A 238 26.01 -25.60 32.36
N ASP A 239 24.83 -26.00 31.86
CA ASP A 239 24.67 -26.73 30.60
C ASP A 239 24.13 -25.77 29.51
N VAL A 240 24.92 -24.76 29.14
CA VAL A 240 24.65 -23.85 28.04
C VAL A 240 25.92 -23.73 27.21
N HIS A 241 25.87 -24.25 25.97
CA HIS A 241 27.00 -24.26 25.04
C HIS A 241 26.69 -23.39 23.84
N ARG A 242 27.25 -22.19 23.79
CA ARG A 242 27.08 -21.21 22.74
C ARG A 242 28.38 -20.44 22.51
N SER A 243 28.50 -19.82 21.34
CA SER A 243 29.64 -18.99 20.94
C SER A 243 29.28 -17.51 20.78
N ASP A 244 28.23 -17.04 21.46
CA ASP A 244 27.77 -15.65 21.49
C ASP A 244 27.83 -15.10 22.92
N GLU A 245 27.33 -13.89 23.16
CA GLU A 245 27.34 -13.21 24.45
C GLU A 245 26.60 -14.01 25.55
N ILE A 246 25.67 -14.85 25.20
CA ILE A 246 24.99 -15.77 26.14
C ILE A 246 25.92 -16.91 26.51
N GLY A 247 26.77 -17.36 25.59
CA GLY A 247 27.83 -18.32 25.86
C GLY A 247 28.88 -17.76 26.81
N ASP A 248 29.36 -16.55 26.57
CA ASP A 248 30.31 -15.85 27.44
C ASP A 248 29.76 -15.66 28.87
N LEU A 249 28.46 -15.32 28.96
CA LEU A 249 27.76 -15.24 30.26
C LEU A 249 27.69 -16.60 30.93
N ALA A 250 27.37 -17.67 30.21
CA ALA A 250 27.29 -19.03 30.73
C ALA A 250 28.66 -19.51 31.26
N ASP A 251 29.74 -19.25 30.53
CA ASP A 251 31.11 -19.59 30.95
C ASP A 251 31.55 -18.81 32.20
N SER A 252 31.22 -17.52 32.26
CA SER A 252 31.52 -16.69 33.43
C SER A 252 30.75 -17.16 34.68
N PHE A 253 29.47 -17.50 34.47
CA PHE A 253 28.64 -18.08 35.51
C PHE A 253 29.15 -19.47 35.95
N GLY A 254 29.60 -20.30 35.00
CA GLY A 254 30.21 -21.60 35.29
C GLY A 254 31.47 -21.48 36.15
N ARG A 255 32.33 -20.50 35.88
CA ARG A 255 33.53 -20.23 36.73
C ARG A 255 33.15 -19.81 38.15
N MET A 256 32.11 -18.97 38.28
CA MET A 256 31.60 -18.57 39.60
C MET A 256 31.08 -19.77 40.40
N VAL A 257 30.30 -20.65 39.75
CA VAL A 257 29.76 -21.88 40.33
C VAL A 257 30.91 -22.80 40.82
N ALA A 258 31.94 -22.98 39.98
CA ALA A 258 33.10 -23.78 40.33
C ALA A 258 33.84 -23.23 41.57
N SER A 259 34.03 -21.90 41.64
CA SER A 259 34.65 -21.25 42.81
C SER A 259 33.82 -21.40 44.09
N LEU A 260 32.49 -21.24 44.01
CA LEU A 260 31.60 -21.47 45.17
C LEU A 260 31.65 -22.91 45.66
N LYS A 261 31.70 -23.88 44.73
CA LYS A 261 31.81 -25.31 45.08
C LYS A 261 33.09 -25.59 45.86
N ILE A 262 34.26 -25.08 45.40
CA ILE A 262 35.52 -25.26 46.10
C ILE A 262 35.45 -24.65 47.50
N MET A 263 34.89 -23.47 47.70
CA MET A 263 34.75 -22.85 49.02
C MET A 263 33.85 -23.66 49.95
N MET A 264 32.74 -24.20 49.47
CA MET A 264 31.83 -25.02 50.27
C MET A 264 32.44 -26.39 50.63
N ASP A 265 33.16 -27.02 49.69
CA ASP A 265 33.87 -28.28 49.94
C ASP A 265 35.01 -28.09 50.94
N MET A 266 35.64 -26.91 51.04
CA MET A 266 36.68 -26.57 52.06
C MET A 266 36.04 -26.34 53.44
N ASP A 267 34.81 -25.85 53.52
CA ASP A 267 34.11 -25.61 54.79
C ASP A 267 33.57 -26.93 55.43
N GLU A 268 33.31 -27.95 54.60
CA GLU A 268 32.88 -29.29 55.04
C GLU A 268 34.03 -30.19 55.49
N GLN A 269 35.31 -29.75 55.36
CA GLN A 269 36.51 -30.46 55.92
C GLN A 269 37.13 -29.70 57.11
N PRO A 270 36.56 -29.78 58.32
CA PRO A 270 37.08 -29.09 59.49
C PRO A 270 38.39 -29.72 60.08
N GLY A 271 39.08 -30.58 59.32
CA GLY A 271 40.18 -31.43 59.84
C GLY A 271 41.58 -30.99 59.49
N VAL A 272 41.87 -29.94 58.73
CA VAL A 272 43.23 -29.59 58.30
C VAL A 272 43.86 -28.44 59.09
N ASN A 273 43.08 -27.66 59.84
CA ASN A 273 43.64 -26.51 60.61
C ASN A 273 44.07 -26.82 62.05
N SER A 274 43.90 -28.05 62.55
CA SER A 274 44.37 -28.43 63.92
C SER A 274 45.83 -28.92 63.98
N SER A 275 46.44 -29.26 62.85
CA SER A 275 47.84 -29.74 62.87
C SER A 275 48.91 -28.64 62.80
N PHE A 276 48.56 -27.37 62.63
CA PHE A 276 49.51 -26.25 62.67
C PHE A 276 49.65 -25.57 64.03
N LEU A 277 48.73 -25.86 64.95
CA LEU A 277 48.80 -25.29 66.32
C LEU A 277 49.47 -26.20 67.39
N GLU A 278 49.87 -27.45 67.02
CA GLU A 278 50.54 -28.35 67.92
C GLU A 278 52.09 -28.32 67.83
N LEU A 279 52.67 -27.48 66.97
CA LEU A 279 54.13 -27.39 66.79
C LEU A 279 54.80 -26.23 67.56
N ASP A 280 54.06 -25.39 68.29
CA ASP A 280 54.60 -24.27 69.08
C ASP A 280 54.73 -24.57 70.61
N GLY A 281 54.60 -25.82 70.99
CA GLY A 281 54.64 -26.23 72.38
C GLY A 281 55.88 -27.05 72.80
N LEU A 282 56.95 -27.08 71.96
CA LEU A 282 58.20 -27.79 72.31
C LEU A 282 59.47 -26.97 71.96
N LEU A 283 59.71 -25.91 72.73
CA LEU A 283 61.08 -25.40 73.06
C LEU A 283 61.02 -24.72 74.41
#